data_eb7b50d3373a59f3f579077007b1f73c
#
_entry.id   eb7b50d3373a59f3f579077007b1f73c
#
_cell.length_a   1.000
_cell.length_b   1.000
_cell.length_c   1.000
_cell.angle_alpha   90.00
_cell.angle_beta   90.00
_cell.angle_gamma   90.00
#
_symmetry.space_group_name_H-M   'P 1'
#
loop_
_entity.id
_entity.type
_entity.pdbx_description
1 polymer ?
#
loop_
_entity_poly.entity_id
_entity_poly.type
_entity_poly.pdbx_seq_one_letter_code
_entity_poly.pdbx_strand_id
1 'polypeptide(L)'
;MAIQVNINRESWPLESEFRISRGSRKVSEVITVSISDGNLSGRGECFPYARYNETLDSVEKQIFSIIPELNEKPCREYLRKVLPPGAARNAVDCALWDLEAKKANCRMWELAGLSAPEPLTTVYTLGVDEPEKMGELAFENSNRPILKLKMTGDGFDFDRVERIHKNAPNTKLVVDANEGWTIEQYVEYAPRFKKLGVIMIEQPLPADQDSQLASIPHPITVCADESCHDTSTLKGLVGKYEMINIKLDKTGGLTEALELKEAASNLGFQIMVGCMIGTSLAMAPGLVAGQGASVVDLDGPLLLKDDREHGLEFIGSTINVPSSLLWG
;
A
#
# COMPACT_ATOMS: atom_id res chain seq x y z
N MET A 1 -16.95 -29.58 -7.74
CA MET A 1 -15.67 -29.93 -8.45
C MET A 1 -14.55 -29.39 -7.57
N ALA A 2 -13.35 -29.98 -7.64
CA ALA A 2 -12.20 -29.42 -6.94
C ALA A 2 -11.85 -28.05 -7.57
N ILE A 3 -11.49 -27.07 -6.76
CA ILE A 3 -10.99 -25.79 -7.27
C ILE A 3 -9.64 -26.00 -7.95
N GLN A 4 -9.32 -25.13 -8.91
CA GLN A 4 -8.00 -25.10 -9.54
C GLN A 4 -7.29 -23.82 -9.12
N VAL A 5 -6.06 -23.94 -8.63
CA VAL A 5 -5.23 -22.80 -8.22
C VAL A 5 -4.05 -22.71 -9.18
N ASN A 6 -3.92 -21.57 -9.85
CA ASN A 6 -2.78 -21.26 -10.71
C ASN A 6 -1.99 -20.12 -10.07
N ILE A 7 -0.67 -20.23 -10.06
CA ILE A 7 0.27 -19.25 -9.52
C ILE A 7 1.20 -18.84 -10.65
N ASN A 8 1.34 -17.54 -10.88
CA ASN A 8 2.24 -17.01 -11.91
C ASN A 8 3.14 -15.95 -11.30
N ARG A 9 4.44 -16.01 -11.63
CA ARG A 9 5.39 -14.93 -11.39
C ARG A 9 5.38 -14.01 -12.59
N GLU A 10 5.29 -12.72 -12.33
CA GLU A 10 5.24 -11.70 -13.38
C GLU A 10 6.22 -10.58 -13.06
N SER A 11 6.81 -10.01 -14.12
CA SER A 11 7.79 -8.93 -14.03
C SER A 11 7.28 -7.73 -14.80
N TRP A 12 7.06 -6.63 -14.10
CA TRP A 12 6.51 -5.40 -14.65
C TRP A 12 7.59 -4.30 -14.64
N PRO A 13 8.11 -3.87 -15.81
CA PRO A 13 9.08 -2.80 -15.88
C PRO A 13 8.53 -1.48 -15.35
N LEU A 14 9.35 -0.72 -14.61
CA LEU A 14 8.98 0.63 -14.18
C LEU A 14 9.29 1.64 -15.30
N GLU A 15 8.53 2.74 -15.32
CA GLU A 15 8.77 3.87 -16.21
C GLU A 15 10.14 4.49 -16.00
N SER A 16 10.57 4.60 -14.75
CA SER A 16 11.90 5.06 -14.35
C SER A 16 12.43 4.25 -13.18
N GLU A 17 13.71 4.36 -12.86
CA GLU A 17 14.28 3.76 -11.68
C GLU A 17 13.64 4.35 -10.42
N PHE A 18 13.05 3.50 -9.60
CA PHE A 18 12.43 3.89 -8.34
C PHE A 18 13.37 3.62 -7.17
N ARG A 19 13.70 4.67 -6.42
CA ARG A 19 14.65 4.63 -5.29
C ARG A 19 13.99 5.04 -3.99
N ILE A 20 14.30 4.29 -2.92
CA ILE A 20 13.92 4.56 -1.53
C ILE A 20 15.16 4.44 -0.64
N SER A 21 15.03 4.69 0.68
CA SER A 21 16.14 4.57 1.66
C SER A 21 16.84 3.20 1.61
N ARG A 22 16.15 2.12 1.28
CA ARG A 22 16.64 0.73 1.30
C ARG A 22 17.15 0.21 -0.04
N GLY A 23 17.17 1.01 -1.09
CA GLY A 23 17.67 0.60 -2.42
C GLY A 23 16.86 1.12 -3.59
N SER A 24 17.15 0.60 -4.78
CA SER A 24 16.45 0.96 -6.02
C SER A 24 16.02 -0.26 -6.81
N ARG A 25 15.02 -0.06 -7.69
CA ARG A 25 14.54 -1.09 -8.61
C ARG A 25 14.08 -0.50 -9.94
N LYS A 26 14.14 -1.32 -10.99
CA LYS A 26 13.66 -0.99 -12.35
C LYS A 26 12.52 -1.89 -12.81
N VAL A 27 12.19 -2.87 -11.98
CA VAL A 27 11.15 -3.87 -12.26
C VAL A 27 10.40 -4.14 -10.97
N SER A 28 9.09 -4.30 -11.05
CA SER A 28 8.25 -4.85 -10.00
C SER A 28 8.01 -6.33 -10.29
N GLU A 29 8.44 -7.21 -9.38
CA GLU A 29 8.21 -8.65 -9.48
C GLU A 29 7.06 -9.02 -8.54
N VAL A 30 5.98 -9.54 -9.13
CA VAL A 30 4.74 -9.86 -8.41
C VAL A 30 4.37 -11.33 -8.59
N ILE A 31 3.52 -11.83 -7.71
CA ILE A 31 2.87 -13.13 -7.86
C ILE A 31 1.37 -12.87 -8.04
N THR A 32 0.80 -13.47 -9.09
CA THR A 32 -0.65 -13.55 -9.28
C THR A 32 -1.14 -14.94 -8.95
N VAL A 33 -2.28 -14.98 -8.26
CA VAL A 33 -3.04 -16.19 -7.96
C VAL A 33 -4.37 -16.13 -8.67
N SER A 34 -4.72 -17.22 -9.38
CA SER A 34 -6.06 -17.41 -9.93
C SER A 34 -6.67 -18.67 -9.32
N ILE A 35 -7.88 -18.53 -8.76
CA ILE A 35 -8.64 -19.64 -8.17
C ILE A 35 -9.90 -19.83 -9.00
N SER A 36 -10.03 -20.99 -9.62
CA SER A 36 -11.16 -21.33 -10.50
C SER A 36 -12.05 -22.40 -9.89
N ASP A 37 -13.37 -22.23 -10.03
CA ASP A 37 -14.41 -23.20 -9.70
C ASP A 37 -15.41 -23.27 -10.85
N GLY A 38 -15.34 -24.36 -11.59
CA GLY A 38 -16.08 -24.49 -12.86
C GLY A 38 -15.61 -23.44 -13.87
N ASN A 39 -16.53 -22.63 -14.34
CA ASN A 39 -16.28 -21.56 -15.34
C ASN A 39 -15.97 -20.20 -14.71
N LEU A 40 -16.00 -20.07 -13.41
CA LEU A 40 -15.70 -18.83 -12.69
C LEU A 40 -14.27 -18.84 -12.16
N SER A 41 -13.63 -17.69 -12.23
CA SER A 41 -12.26 -17.52 -11.73
C SER A 41 -12.12 -16.19 -11.00
N GLY A 42 -11.55 -16.23 -9.81
CA GLY A 42 -11.13 -15.05 -9.06
C GLY A 42 -9.61 -14.89 -9.11
N ARG A 43 -9.15 -13.64 -9.08
CA ARG A 43 -7.72 -13.29 -9.17
C ARG A 43 -7.28 -12.42 -8.00
N GLY A 44 -6.03 -12.57 -7.60
CA GLY A 44 -5.37 -11.69 -6.64
C GLY A 44 -3.89 -11.53 -7.00
N GLU A 45 -3.30 -10.44 -6.59
CA GLU A 45 -1.89 -10.13 -6.81
C GLU A 45 -1.24 -9.76 -5.50
N CYS A 46 0.02 -10.12 -5.33
CA CYS A 46 0.83 -9.69 -4.20
C CYS A 46 2.26 -9.36 -4.62
N PHE A 47 2.90 -8.56 -3.78
CA PHE A 47 4.30 -8.19 -3.92
C PHE A 47 5.10 -8.75 -2.73
N PRO A 48 5.91 -9.83 -2.92
CA PRO A 48 6.82 -10.32 -1.90
C PRO A 48 7.84 -9.27 -1.50
N TYR A 49 7.91 -8.93 -0.20
CA TYR A 49 8.76 -7.83 0.24
C TYR A 49 9.88 -8.30 1.18
N ALA A 50 11.12 -8.10 0.73
CA ALA A 50 12.33 -8.55 1.44
C ALA A 50 12.43 -7.99 2.87
N ARG A 51 11.89 -6.79 3.15
CA ARG A 51 11.82 -6.20 4.49
C ARG A 51 11.05 -7.09 5.49
N TYR A 52 10.13 -7.91 4.98
CA TYR A 52 9.34 -8.87 5.78
C TYR A 52 9.80 -10.31 5.58
N ASN A 53 11.04 -10.51 5.12
CA ASN A 53 11.64 -11.82 4.85
C ASN A 53 10.89 -12.63 3.79
N GLU A 54 10.24 -11.95 2.85
CA GLU A 54 9.53 -12.59 1.74
C GLU A 54 10.35 -12.53 0.45
N THR A 55 10.28 -13.61 -0.30
CA THR A 55 10.82 -13.75 -1.65
C THR A 55 9.76 -14.38 -2.55
N LEU A 56 9.90 -14.29 -3.86
CA LEU A 56 9.02 -15.00 -4.81
C LEU A 56 8.92 -16.49 -4.44
N ASP A 57 10.06 -17.14 -4.16
CA ASP A 57 10.12 -18.56 -3.82
C ASP A 57 9.39 -18.88 -2.50
N SER A 58 9.59 -18.06 -1.47
CA SER A 58 8.97 -18.29 -0.17
C SER A 58 7.46 -18.11 -0.21
N VAL A 59 6.98 -17.08 -0.92
CA VAL A 59 5.56 -16.78 -1.06
C VAL A 59 4.86 -17.84 -1.92
N GLU A 60 5.45 -18.21 -3.04
CA GLU A 60 4.92 -19.28 -3.89
C GLU A 60 4.84 -20.62 -3.13
N LYS A 61 5.89 -20.98 -2.36
CA LYS A 61 5.89 -22.17 -1.51
C LYS A 61 4.78 -22.14 -0.46
N GLN A 62 4.53 -20.99 0.18
CA GLN A 62 3.43 -20.83 1.12
C GLN A 62 2.07 -21.08 0.44
N ILE A 63 1.85 -20.51 -0.75
CA ILE A 63 0.61 -20.71 -1.49
C ILE A 63 0.43 -22.15 -1.90
N PHE A 64 1.49 -22.82 -2.42
CA PHE A 64 1.41 -24.23 -2.78
C PHE A 64 1.08 -25.13 -1.58
N SER A 65 1.59 -24.80 -0.39
CA SER A 65 1.39 -25.64 0.79
C SER A 65 -0.07 -25.71 1.26
N ILE A 66 -0.91 -24.73 0.91
CA ILE A 66 -2.30 -24.65 1.34
C ILE A 66 -3.31 -25.09 0.26
N ILE A 67 -2.85 -25.47 -0.93
CA ILE A 67 -3.76 -25.89 -2.01
C ILE A 67 -4.65 -27.07 -1.59
N PRO A 68 -4.15 -28.12 -0.91
CA PRO A 68 -5.00 -29.21 -0.44
C PRO A 68 -6.15 -28.73 0.45
N GLU A 69 -5.86 -27.84 1.39
CA GLU A 69 -6.86 -27.28 2.31
C GLU A 69 -7.85 -26.35 1.60
N LEU A 70 -7.39 -25.57 0.63
CA LEU A 70 -8.26 -24.74 -0.21
C LEU A 70 -9.24 -25.59 -1.04
N ASN A 71 -8.81 -26.77 -1.50
CA ASN A 71 -9.69 -27.71 -2.20
C ASN A 71 -10.81 -28.23 -1.31
N GLU A 72 -10.55 -28.42 -0.01
CA GLU A 72 -11.56 -28.88 0.95
C GLU A 72 -12.46 -27.75 1.44
N LYS A 73 -11.88 -26.58 1.72
CA LYS A 73 -12.56 -25.41 2.28
C LYS A 73 -12.04 -24.10 1.66
N PRO A 74 -12.54 -23.73 0.48
CA PRO A 74 -12.17 -22.46 -0.14
C PRO A 74 -12.89 -21.29 0.57
N CYS A 75 -12.44 -20.94 1.77
CA CYS A 75 -13.01 -19.84 2.53
C CYS A 75 -11.93 -18.99 3.21
N ARG A 76 -12.16 -17.68 3.28
CA ARG A 76 -11.23 -16.67 3.79
C ARG A 76 -10.96 -16.81 5.29
N GLU A 77 -11.94 -17.19 6.10
CA GLU A 77 -11.76 -17.42 7.54
C GLU A 77 -10.81 -18.59 7.82
N TYR A 78 -10.85 -19.63 6.99
CA TYR A 78 -9.92 -20.73 7.11
C TYR A 78 -8.50 -20.33 6.69
N LEU A 79 -8.38 -19.54 5.62
CA LEU A 79 -7.10 -19.02 5.13
C LEU A 79 -6.31 -18.29 6.24
N ARG A 80 -6.97 -17.51 7.09
CA ARG A 80 -6.35 -16.81 8.22
C ARG A 80 -5.76 -17.73 9.28
N LYS A 81 -6.20 -19.00 9.35
CA LYS A 81 -5.69 -20.00 10.29
C LYS A 81 -4.47 -20.74 9.77
N VAL A 82 -4.33 -20.83 8.45
CA VAL A 82 -3.29 -21.64 7.79
C VAL A 82 -2.14 -20.81 7.22
N LEU A 83 -2.37 -19.52 6.92
CA LEU A 83 -1.33 -18.60 6.47
C LEU A 83 -1.16 -17.42 7.43
N PRO A 84 0.08 -17.04 7.74
CA PRO A 84 0.36 -15.80 8.46
C PRO A 84 -0.03 -14.58 7.62
N PRO A 85 -0.14 -13.37 8.23
CA PRO A 85 -0.18 -12.13 7.48
C PRO A 85 1.00 -12.02 6.53
N GLY A 86 0.80 -11.41 5.35
CA GLY A 86 1.84 -11.26 4.34
C GLY A 86 1.33 -11.48 2.91
N ALA A 87 2.26 -11.43 1.97
CA ALA A 87 1.98 -11.43 0.54
C ALA A 87 1.22 -12.69 0.08
N ALA A 88 1.62 -13.89 0.56
CA ALA A 88 0.96 -15.14 0.18
C ALA A 88 -0.54 -15.12 0.53
N ARG A 89 -0.87 -14.74 1.77
CA ARG A 89 -2.26 -14.65 2.20
C ARG A 89 -3.02 -13.56 1.44
N ASN A 90 -2.38 -12.41 1.15
CA ASN A 90 -2.99 -11.34 0.38
C ASN A 90 -3.48 -11.82 -1.00
N ALA A 91 -2.60 -12.44 -1.79
CA ALA A 91 -2.98 -12.90 -3.13
C ALA A 91 -4.13 -13.89 -3.11
N VAL A 92 -4.13 -14.83 -2.16
CA VAL A 92 -5.18 -15.87 -2.06
C VAL A 92 -6.49 -15.27 -1.52
N ASP A 93 -6.43 -14.40 -0.51
CA ASP A 93 -7.60 -13.71 0.06
C ASP A 93 -8.32 -12.87 -1.00
N CYS A 94 -7.58 -12.06 -1.74
CA CYS A 94 -8.13 -11.23 -2.81
C CYS A 94 -8.69 -12.08 -3.96
N ALA A 95 -8.06 -13.21 -4.30
CA ALA A 95 -8.59 -14.14 -5.30
C ALA A 95 -9.89 -14.80 -4.85
N LEU A 96 -10.02 -15.15 -3.56
CA LEU A 96 -11.25 -15.69 -3.00
C LEU A 96 -12.37 -14.65 -3.01
N TRP A 97 -12.10 -13.40 -2.62
CA TRP A 97 -13.07 -12.32 -2.69
C TRP A 97 -13.64 -12.15 -4.10
N ASP A 98 -12.77 -12.11 -5.12
CA ASP A 98 -13.16 -11.99 -6.53
C ASP A 98 -14.00 -13.20 -6.99
N LEU A 99 -13.60 -14.42 -6.62
CA LEU A 99 -14.34 -15.63 -6.96
C LEU A 99 -15.71 -15.67 -6.28
N GLU A 100 -15.79 -15.35 -5.00
CA GLU A 100 -17.02 -15.35 -4.23
C GLU A 100 -18.02 -14.32 -4.76
N ALA A 101 -17.56 -13.11 -5.12
CA ALA A 101 -18.38 -12.08 -5.74
C ALA A 101 -18.97 -12.55 -7.07
N LYS A 102 -18.15 -13.15 -7.93
CA LYS A 102 -18.60 -13.73 -9.20
C LYS A 102 -19.58 -14.88 -9.02
N LYS A 103 -19.38 -15.75 -8.02
CA LYS A 103 -20.33 -16.82 -7.67
C LYS A 103 -21.66 -16.28 -7.19
N ALA A 104 -21.64 -15.20 -6.40
CA ALA A 104 -22.83 -14.55 -5.91
C ALA A 104 -23.51 -13.65 -6.96
N ASN A 105 -22.88 -13.47 -8.13
CA ASN A 105 -23.30 -12.55 -9.18
C ASN A 105 -23.56 -11.13 -8.66
N CYS A 106 -22.67 -10.64 -7.80
CA CYS A 106 -22.70 -9.29 -7.24
C CYS A 106 -21.28 -8.72 -7.22
N ARG A 107 -21.16 -7.42 -6.91
CA ARG A 107 -19.85 -6.81 -6.73
C ARG A 107 -19.30 -7.15 -5.33
N MET A 108 -17.97 -7.17 -5.22
CA MET A 108 -17.29 -7.53 -3.97
C MET A 108 -17.75 -6.67 -2.78
N TRP A 109 -17.97 -5.37 -2.97
CA TRP A 109 -18.43 -4.50 -1.89
C TRP A 109 -19.86 -4.83 -1.43
N GLU A 110 -20.75 -5.25 -2.33
CA GLU A 110 -22.09 -5.73 -1.99
C GLU A 110 -21.99 -7.01 -1.16
N LEU A 111 -21.12 -7.95 -1.57
CA LEU A 111 -20.85 -9.18 -0.81
C LEU A 111 -20.29 -8.89 0.59
N ALA A 112 -19.48 -7.85 0.73
CA ALA A 112 -18.93 -7.41 2.01
C ALA A 112 -19.91 -6.57 2.86
N GLY A 113 -21.10 -6.25 2.35
CA GLY A 113 -22.06 -5.35 3.02
C GLY A 113 -21.60 -3.90 3.08
N LEU A 114 -20.72 -3.49 2.16
CA LEU A 114 -20.19 -2.13 2.05
C LEU A 114 -20.98 -1.33 1.01
N SER A 115 -20.97 0.00 1.15
CA SER A 115 -21.46 0.89 0.10
C SER A 115 -20.62 0.75 -1.17
N ALA A 116 -21.22 1.04 -2.32
CA ALA A 116 -20.47 1.14 -3.57
C ALA A 116 -19.33 2.17 -3.40
N PRO A 117 -18.11 1.82 -3.83
CA PRO A 117 -16.97 2.73 -3.70
C PRO A 117 -17.14 3.93 -4.64
N GLU A 118 -16.57 5.06 -4.23
CA GLU A 118 -16.43 6.26 -5.05
C GLU A 118 -15.00 6.35 -5.60
N PRO A 119 -14.76 7.13 -6.67
CA PRO A 119 -13.42 7.45 -7.12
C PRO A 119 -12.58 8.06 -6.00
N LEU A 120 -11.30 7.70 -5.91
CA LEU A 120 -10.38 8.18 -4.87
C LEU A 120 -9.27 9.05 -5.49
N THR A 121 -8.81 10.02 -4.72
CA THR A 121 -7.61 10.77 -5.07
C THR A 121 -6.40 10.10 -4.45
N THR A 122 -5.47 9.60 -5.28
CA THR A 122 -4.20 9.04 -4.82
C THR A 122 -3.10 10.10 -4.76
N VAL A 123 -2.12 9.91 -3.91
CA VAL A 123 -0.84 10.61 -4.00
C VAL A 123 -0.15 10.24 -5.32
N TYR A 124 0.91 10.96 -5.67
CA TYR A 124 1.88 10.55 -6.68
C TYR A 124 3.27 10.55 -6.06
N THR A 125 3.95 9.42 -6.15
CA THR A 125 5.22 9.20 -5.44
C THR A 125 6.41 9.65 -6.29
N LEU A 126 7.24 10.51 -5.70
CA LEU A 126 8.57 10.86 -6.20
C LEU A 126 9.60 10.01 -5.46
N GLY A 127 10.33 9.19 -6.21
CA GLY A 127 11.50 8.44 -5.69
C GLY A 127 12.61 9.37 -5.24
N VAL A 128 13.54 8.86 -4.43
CA VAL A 128 14.69 9.64 -3.97
C VAL A 128 15.61 9.96 -5.12
N ASP A 129 15.99 11.24 -5.23
CA ASP A 129 17.01 11.73 -6.15
C ASP A 129 17.70 12.96 -5.54
N GLU A 130 18.60 13.60 -6.29
CA GLU A 130 19.21 14.88 -5.92
C GLU A 130 18.10 15.96 -5.76
N PRO A 131 18.29 16.95 -4.86
CA PRO A 131 17.27 17.97 -4.58
C PRO A 131 16.77 18.71 -5.83
N GLU A 132 17.70 19.07 -6.75
CA GLU A 132 17.36 19.73 -8.01
C GLU A 132 16.46 18.87 -8.86
N LYS A 133 16.79 17.58 -9.00
CA LYS A 133 16.01 16.63 -9.82
C LYS A 133 14.63 16.40 -9.25
N MET A 134 14.52 16.23 -7.94
CA MET A 134 13.20 16.10 -7.27
C MET A 134 12.37 17.37 -7.42
N GLY A 135 13.02 18.55 -7.43
CA GLY A 135 12.36 19.83 -7.72
C GLY A 135 11.80 19.89 -9.16
N GLU A 136 12.56 19.43 -10.15
CA GLU A 136 12.10 19.34 -11.54
C GLU A 136 10.88 18.40 -11.66
N LEU A 137 10.96 17.20 -11.09
CA LEU A 137 9.85 16.25 -11.07
C LEU A 137 8.61 16.81 -10.35
N ALA A 138 8.80 17.57 -9.27
CA ALA A 138 7.71 18.24 -8.58
C ALA A 138 7.05 19.33 -9.45
N PHE A 139 7.83 20.06 -10.23
CA PHE A 139 7.29 21.05 -11.19
C PHE A 139 6.44 20.38 -12.26
N GLU A 140 6.93 19.29 -12.86
CA GLU A 140 6.19 18.51 -13.86
C GLU A 140 4.87 17.94 -13.32
N ASN A 141 4.82 17.65 -12.00
CA ASN A 141 3.66 17.09 -11.31
C ASN A 141 2.93 18.10 -10.41
N SER A 142 3.17 19.41 -10.57
CA SER A 142 2.62 20.47 -9.71
C SER A 142 1.09 20.66 -9.83
N ASN A 143 0.47 20.06 -10.85
CA ASN A 143 -0.97 20.01 -11.02
C ASN A 143 -1.64 18.90 -10.19
N ARG A 144 -0.87 18.01 -9.57
CA ARG A 144 -1.40 16.96 -8.70
C ARG A 144 -1.72 17.53 -7.31
N PRO A 145 -2.80 17.08 -6.67
CA PRO A 145 -3.21 17.61 -5.37
C PRO A 145 -2.26 17.22 -4.23
N ILE A 146 -1.59 16.06 -4.33
CA ILE A 146 -0.71 15.54 -3.28
C ILE A 146 0.47 14.84 -3.93
N LEU A 147 1.69 15.17 -3.48
CA LEU A 147 2.92 14.44 -3.82
C LEU A 147 3.43 13.68 -2.58
N LYS A 148 3.81 12.42 -2.75
CA LYS A 148 4.52 11.62 -1.75
C LYS A 148 6.01 11.61 -2.07
N LEU A 149 6.83 11.95 -1.09
CA LEU A 149 8.26 12.18 -1.25
C LEU A 149 9.04 11.13 -0.48
N LYS A 150 9.82 10.31 -1.18
CA LYS A 150 10.72 9.36 -0.53
C LYS A 150 11.98 10.06 -0.02
N MET A 151 12.37 9.74 1.23
CA MET A 151 13.52 10.33 1.93
C MET A 151 14.47 9.24 2.42
N THR A 152 15.69 9.60 2.80
CA THR A 152 16.74 8.63 3.15
C THR A 152 17.46 8.91 4.47
N GLY A 153 17.37 10.11 5.02
CA GLY A 153 18.17 10.52 6.18
C GLY A 153 19.64 10.83 5.87
N ASP A 154 19.98 11.03 4.59
CA ASP A 154 21.35 11.29 4.13
C ASP A 154 21.85 12.72 4.37
N GLY A 155 21.03 13.57 5.01
CA GLY A 155 21.32 14.97 5.30
C GLY A 155 20.79 15.96 4.26
N PHE A 156 20.30 15.49 3.10
CA PHE A 156 19.73 16.35 2.04
C PHE A 156 18.20 16.40 2.04
N ASP A 157 17.53 15.71 2.95
CA ASP A 157 16.06 15.60 2.95
C ASP A 157 15.38 16.96 3.11
N PHE A 158 15.95 17.87 3.90
CA PHE A 158 15.43 19.21 4.00
C PHE A 158 15.52 19.98 2.67
N ASP A 159 16.65 19.92 2.01
CA ASP A 159 16.89 20.60 0.72
C ASP A 159 15.96 20.03 -0.37
N ARG A 160 15.69 18.72 -0.35
CA ARG A 160 14.71 18.07 -1.23
C ARG A 160 13.32 18.67 -1.04
N VAL A 161 12.81 18.71 0.20
CA VAL A 161 11.48 19.20 0.49
C VAL A 161 11.36 20.70 0.18
N GLU A 162 12.38 21.51 0.52
CA GLU A 162 12.42 22.92 0.21
C GLU A 162 12.38 23.17 -1.31
N ARG A 163 13.17 22.43 -2.07
CA ARG A 163 13.20 22.52 -3.53
C ARG A 163 11.86 22.12 -4.16
N ILE A 164 11.24 21.04 -3.67
CA ILE A 164 9.93 20.56 -4.10
C ILE A 164 8.86 21.61 -3.80
N HIS A 165 8.80 22.13 -2.57
CA HIS A 165 7.83 23.17 -2.20
C HIS A 165 7.97 24.42 -3.07
N LYS A 166 9.19 24.84 -3.38
CA LYS A 166 9.44 25.99 -4.28
C LYS A 166 8.87 25.76 -5.68
N ASN A 167 8.94 24.55 -6.20
CA ASN A 167 8.50 24.22 -7.56
C ASN A 167 7.03 23.77 -7.65
N ALA A 168 6.44 23.32 -6.53
CA ALA A 168 5.01 22.94 -6.42
C ALA A 168 4.38 23.54 -5.15
N PRO A 169 4.29 24.89 -5.02
CA PRO A 169 3.93 25.55 -3.77
C PRO A 169 2.48 25.34 -3.31
N ASN A 170 1.60 24.92 -4.20
CA ASN A 170 0.18 24.69 -3.92
C ASN A 170 -0.17 23.21 -3.70
N THR A 171 0.81 22.31 -3.87
CA THR A 171 0.64 20.88 -3.71
C THR A 171 0.86 20.48 -2.25
N LYS A 172 -0.03 19.68 -1.68
CA LYS A 172 0.19 19.07 -0.37
C LYS A 172 1.31 18.03 -0.46
N LEU A 173 2.15 17.98 0.57
CA LEU A 173 3.28 17.07 0.60
C LEU A 173 3.10 16.01 1.68
N VAL A 174 3.39 14.77 1.35
CA VAL A 174 3.53 13.62 2.25
C VAL A 174 4.98 13.18 2.18
N VAL A 175 5.64 13.05 3.32
CA VAL A 175 7.03 12.59 3.41
C VAL A 175 7.05 11.17 3.93
N ASP A 176 7.77 10.29 3.24
CA ASP A 176 8.00 8.92 3.66
C ASP A 176 9.49 8.68 3.83
N ALA A 177 9.91 8.56 5.08
CA ALA A 177 11.31 8.33 5.44
C ALA A 177 11.73 6.85 5.34
N ASN A 178 10.78 5.94 5.22
CA ASN A 178 11.01 4.49 5.15
C ASN A 178 12.03 4.00 6.21
N GLU A 179 11.82 4.36 7.46
CA GLU A 179 12.72 4.01 8.59
C GLU A 179 14.12 4.68 8.52
N GLY A 180 14.33 5.67 7.65
CA GLY A 180 15.65 6.22 7.34
C GLY A 180 16.16 7.30 8.29
N TRP A 181 15.35 7.79 9.25
CA TRP A 181 15.75 8.90 10.13
C TRP A 181 16.12 8.46 11.54
N THR A 182 16.93 9.30 12.19
CA THR A 182 17.10 9.28 13.64
C THR A 182 16.05 10.17 14.31
N ILE A 183 15.92 10.06 15.64
CA ILE A 183 15.00 10.92 16.40
C ILE A 183 15.40 12.40 16.31
N GLU A 184 16.71 12.69 16.27
CA GLU A 184 17.25 14.04 16.15
C GLU A 184 16.87 14.65 14.79
N GLN A 185 16.96 13.89 13.71
CA GLN A 185 16.53 14.30 12.38
C GLN A 185 15.03 14.58 12.34
N TYR A 186 14.20 13.72 12.94
CA TYR A 186 12.77 13.97 13.03
C TYR A 186 12.46 15.28 13.78
N VAL A 187 13.07 15.47 14.95
CA VAL A 187 12.87 16.68 15.78
C VAL A 187 13.31 17.94 15.04
N GLU A 188 14.37 17.86 14.27
CA GLU A 188 14.84 18.97 13.42
C GLU A 188 13.90 19.25 12.26
N TYR A 189 13.54 18.18 11.50
CA TYR A 189 12.83 18.35 10.23
C TYR A 189 11.34 18.64 10.38
N ALA A 190 10.64 17.99 11.29
CA ALA A 190 9.18 18.06 11.36
C ALA A 190 8.64 19.49 11.53
N PRO A 191 9.18 20.38 12.42
CA PRO A 191 8.71 21.76 12.52
C PRO A 191 8.99 22.61 11.27
N ARG A 192 10.09 22.28 10.56
CA ARG A 192 10.47 22.97 9.32
C ARG A 192 9.59 22.54 8.16
N PHE A 193 9.34 21.23 8.02
CA PHE A 193 8.48 20.66 7.00
C PHE A 193 7.03 21.10 7.09
N LYS A 194 6.53 21.31 8.31
CA LYS A 194 5.19 21.92 8.51
C LYS A 194 5.06 23.26 7.79
N LYS A 195 6.11 24.09 7.80
CA LYS A 195 6.12 25.39 7.12
C LYS A 195 6.19 25.26 5.60
N LEU A 196 6.63 24.12 5.09
CA LEU A 196 6.74 23.80 3.67
C LEU A 196 5.54 23.00 3.13
N GLY A 197 4.41 22.96 3.87
CA GLY A 197 3.18 22.31 3.41
C GLY A 197 3.15 20.79 3.54
N VAL A 198 4.08 20.18 4.30
CA VAL A 198 4.02 18.76 4.63
C VAL A 198 2.88 18.52 5.62
N ILE A 199 1.97 17.63 5.24
CA ILE A 199 0.75 17.30 6.01
C ILE A 199 0.90 16.00 6.81
N MET A 200 1.84 15.13 6.44
CA MET A 200 2.06 13.83 7.10
C MET A 200 3.49 13.37 6.89
N ILE A 201 4.06 12.73 7.90
CA ILE A 201 5.36 12.03 7.87
C ILE A 201 5.11 10.56 8.14
N GLU A 202 5.49 9.70 7.18
CA GLU A 202 5.34 8.26 7.25
C GLU A 202 6.65 7.63 7.72
N GLN A 203 6.54 6.74 8.69
CA GLN A 203 7.58 5.90 9.30
C GLN A 203 8.96 6.57 9.40
N PRO A 204 9.12 7.60 10.23
CA PRO A 204 10.38 8.31 10.35
C PRO A 204 11.49 7.43 10.92
N LEU A 205 11.20 6.63 11.95
CA LEU A 205 12.17 5.81 12.69
C LEU A 205 12.04 4.34 12.34
N PRO A 206 13.11 3.54 12.50
CA PRO A 206 13.03 2.08 12.47
C PRO A 206 11.95 1.56 13.43
N ALA A 207 11.18 0.55 12.98
CA ALA A 207 10.04 0.02 13.73
C ALA A 207 10.42 -0.52 15.14
N ASP A 208 11.65 -1.00 15.30
CA ASP A 208 12.19 -1.45 16.59
C ASP A 208 12.73 -0.31 17.47
N GLN A 209 12.77 0.93 16.98
CA GLN A 209 13.24 2.13 17.67
C GLN A 209 12.18 3.24 17.78
N ASP A 210 10.97 3.00 17.32
CA ASP A 210 9.89 3.96 17.22
C ASP A 210 9.27 4.37 18.58
N SER A 211 9.62 3.69 19.66
CA SER A 211 9.16 4.03 21.01
C SER A 211 9.51 5.46 21.45
N GLN A 212 10.55 6.04 20.88
CA GLN A 212 10.98 7.40 21.14
C GLN A 212 9.95 8.44 20.69
N LEU A 213 9.12 8.14 19.68
CA LEU A 213 8.06 9.03 19.22
C LEU A 213 7.06 9.39 20.32
N ALA A 214 6.75 8.46 21.23
CA ALA A 214 5.81 8.70 22.34
C ALA A 214 6.22 9.83 23.29
N SER A 215 7.46 10.28 23.25
CA SER A 215 8.03 11.22 24.21
C SER A 215 8.34 12.60 23.62
N ILE A 216 7.97 12.84 22.37
CA ILE A 216 8.29 14.07 21.65
C ILE A 216 7.05 14.69 21.01
N PRO A 217 7.04 16.01 20.71
CA PRO A 217 5.93 16.63 20.00
C PRO A 217 5.83 16.16 18.55
N HIS A 218 4.59 15.99 18.08
CA HIS A 218 4.28 15.72 16.67
C HIS A 218 3.65 16.99 16.04
N PRO A 219 4.45 17.89 15.48
CA PRO A 219 3.92 19.09 14.82
C PRO A 219 3.18 18.78 13.52
N ILE A 220 3.42 17.61 12.94
CA ILE A 220 2.78 17.03 11.76
C ILE A 220 2.30 15.62 12.14
N THR A 221 1.17 15.17 11.58
CA THR A 221 0.68 13.80 11.73
C THR A 221 1.77 12.78 11.39
N VAL A 222 2.02 11.85 12.28
CA VAL A 222 2.97 10.74 12.06
C VAL A 222 2.19 9.47 11.75
N CYS A 223 2.58 8.80 10.66
CA CYS A 223 1.93 7.60 10.16
C CYS A 223 2.84 6.38 10.34
N ALA A 224 2.30 5.31 10.91
CA ALA A 224 2.99 4.01 11.00
C ALA A 224 2.82 3.24 9.70
N ASP A 225 3.91 2.83 9.05
CA ASP A 225 3.93 1.88 7.94
C ASP A 225 4.57 0.57 8.35
N GLU A 226 5.88 0.52 8.49
CA GLU A 226 6.61 -0.69 8.85
C GLU A 226 6.30 -1.17 10.28
N SER A 227 5.83 -0.28 11.15
CA SER A 227 5.39 -0.63 12.52
C SER A 227 3.96 -1.18 12.57
N CYS A 228 3.16 -1.05 11.51
CA CYS A 228 1.76 -1.48 11.44
C CYS A 228 1.60 -2.63 10.45
N HIS A 229 1.28 -3.83 10.93
CA HIS A 229 1.07 -5.00 10.07
C HIS A 229 -0.40 -5.42 10.00
N ASP A 230 -1.00 -5.72 11.14
CA ASP A 230 -2.36 -6.22 11.29
C ASP A 230 -2.99 -5.70 12.59
N THR A 231 -4.20 -6.17 12.92
CA THR A 231 -4.92 -5.77 14.13
C THR A 231 -4.15 -6.03 15.42
N SER A 232 -3.26 -7.03 15.47
CA SER A 232 -2.47 -7.37 16.65
C SER A 232 -1.44 -6.29 17.01
N THR A 233 -0.98 -5.53 16.03
CA THR A 233 0.05 -4.48 16.19
C THR A 233 -0.52 -3.17 16.76
N LEU A 234 -1.83 -2.91 16.62
CA LEU A 234 -2.46 -1.61 16.93
C LEU A 234 -2.18 -1.10 18.34
N LYS A 235 -2.26 -1.97 19.35
CA LYS A 235 -2.05 -1.56 20.76
C LYS A 235 -0.67 -0.98 21.00
N GLY A 236 0.34 -1.49 20.28
CA GLY A 236 1.70 -1.01 20.36
C GLY A 236 1.96 0.33 19.65
N LEU A 237 1.00 0.84 18.89
CA LEU A 237 1.11 2.09 18.13
C LEU A 237 0.47 3.28 18.85
N VAL A 238 -0.42 3.02 19.81
CA VAL A 238 -1.12 4.07 20.55
C VAL A 238 -0.13 4.96 21.29
N GLY A 239 -0.26 6.27 21.09
CA GLY A 239 0.63 7.29 21.70
C GLY A 239 1.96 7.52 20.96
N LYS A 240 2.23 6.75 19.90
CA LYS A 240 3.40 6.93 19.03
C LYS A 240 3.04 7.49 17.65
N TYR A 241 1.83 7.22 17.20
CA TYR A 241 1.34 7.58 15.87
C TYR A 241 -0.09 8.10 15.95
N GLU A 242 -0.46 9.00 15.05
CA GLU A 242 -1.83 9.48 14.85
C GLU A 242 -2.52 8.78 13.68
N MET A 243 -1.75 8.16 12.78
CA MET A 243 -2.23 7.52 11.57
C MET A 243 -1.55 6.16 11.39
N ILE A 244 -2.25 5.23 10.75
CA ILE A 244 -1.67 3.96 10.28
C ILE A 244 -1.79 3.85 8.78
N ASN A 245 -0.79 3.21 8.13
CA ASN A 245 -0.84 2.85 6.72
C ASN A 245 -1.20 1.37 6.57
N ILE A 246 -2.39 1.11 6.04
CA ILE A 246 -2.88 -0.23 5.72
C ILE A 246 -2.37 -0.60 4.33
N LYS A 247 -1.57 -1.67 4.24
CA LYS A 247 -1.15 -2.28 2.98
C LYS A 247 -1.57 -3.75 2.97
N LEU A 248 -2.22 -4.18 1.90
CA LEU A 248 -2.78 -5.54 1.83
C LEU A 248 -1.68 -6.61 1.90
N ASP A 249 -0.51 -6.33 1.34
CA ASP A 249 0.66 -7.23 1.44
C ASP A 249 1.20 -7.37 2.86
N LYS A 250 0.92 -6.43 3.77
CA LYS A 250 1.25 -6.54 5.20
C LYS A 250 0.14 -7.25 5.96
N THR A 251 -1.10 -6.79 5.75
CA THR A 251 -2.26 -7.35 6.47
C THR A 251 -2.56 -8.79 6.07
N GLY A 252 -2.10 -9.22 4.90
CA GLY A 252 -2.45 -10.51 4.34
C GLY A 252 -3.86 -10.54 3.76
N GLY A 253 -4.21 -9.49 3.02
CA GLY A 253 -5.41 -9.39 2.20
C GLY A 253 -6.46 -8.41 2.71
N LEU A 254 -7.53 -8.30 1.92
CA LEU A 254 -8.61 -7.36 2.14
C LEU A 254 -9.43 -7.68 3.40
N THR A 255 -9.62 -8.96 3.72
CA THR A 255 -10.38 -9.39 4.91
C THR A 255 -9.80 -8.76 6.18
N GLU A 256 -8.51 -8.91 6.42
CA GLU A 256 -7.83 -8.33 7.57
C GLU A 256 -7.71 -6.80 7.45
N ALA A 257 -7.54 -6.26 6.25
CA ALA A 257 -7.44 -4.83 6.03
C ALA A 257 -8.72 -4.08 6.46
N LEU A 258 -9.89 -4.65 6.19
CA LEU A 258 -11.17 -4.08 6.61
C LEU A 258 -11.33 -4.12 8.14
N GLU A 259 -10.98 -5.23 8.78
CA GLU A 259 -11.00 -5.36 10.23
C GLU A 259 -10.00 -4.43 10.91
N LEU A 260 -8.77 -4.35 10.38
CA LEU A 260 -7.74 -3.43 10.87
C LEU A 260 -8.21 -1.97 10.78
N LYS A 261 -8.84 -1.59 9.68
CA LYS A 261 -9.39 -0.25 9.48
C LYS A 261 -10.44 0.10 10.54
N GLU A 262 -11.39 -0.80 10.79
CA GLU A 262 -12.43 -0.62 11.81
C GLU A 262 -11.81 -0.52 13.21
N ALA A 263 -10.93 -1.46 13.56
CA ALA A 263 -10.27 -1.48 14.87
C ALA A 263 -9.41 -0.23 15.10
N ALA A 264 -8.66 0.22 14.09
CA ALA A 264 -7.85 1.42 14.17
C ALA A 264 -8.70 2.70 14.33
N SER A 265 -9.80 2.80 13.57
CA SER A 265 -10.74 3.91 13.68
C SER A 265 -11.36 3.99 15.08
N ASN A 266 -11.71 2.85 15.67
CA ASN A 266 -12.24 2.76 17.04
C ASN A 266 -11.20 3.18 18.10
N LEU A 267 -9.91 3.07 17.80
CA LEU A 267 -8.81 3.57 18.66
C LEU A 267 -8.45 5.04 18.38
N GLY A 268 -9.12 5.69 17.43
CA GLY A 268 -8.90 7.09 17.09
C GLY A 268 -7.79 7.36 16.08
N PHE A 269 -7.23 6.33 15.43
CA PHE A 269 -6.27 6.51 14.37
C PHE A 269 -6.92 7.06 13.11
N GLN A 270 -6.24 7.97 12.44
CA GLN A 270 -6.49 8.27 11.04
C GLN A 270 -5.99 7.11 10.17
N ILE A 271 -6.61 6.97 8.99
CA ILE A 271 -6.30 5.86 8.08
C ILE A 271 -5.62 6.39 6.83
N MET A 272 -4.50 5.79 6.50
CA MET A 272 -3.92 5.78 5.17
C MET A 272 -4.07 4.38 4.60
N VAL A 273 -4.34 4.27 3.31
CA VAL A 273 -4.24 2.99 2.58
C VAL A 273 -3.18 3.14 1.51
N GLY A 274 -2.16 2.31 1.62
CA GLY A 274 -1.03 2.30 0.69
C GLY A 274 -0.86 0.97 -0.04
N CYS A 275 0.17 0.93 -0.88
CA CYS A 275 0.50 -0.26 -1.66
C CYS A 275 2.01 -0.50 -1.71
N MET A 276 2.38 -1.67 -2.21
CA MET A 276 3.65 -1.90 -2.87
C MET A 276 3.51 -1.58 -4.35
N ILE A 277 4.62 -1.42 -5.10
CA ILE A 277 4.53 -1.19 -6.54
C ILE A 277 3.98 -2.45 -7.19
N GLY A 278 2.77 -2.37 -7.72
CA GLY A 278 2.06 -3.46 -8.35
C GLY A 278 1.10 -2.95 -9.42
N THR A 279 0.41 -3.88 -10.08
CA THR A 279 -0.54 -3.56 -11.13
C THR A 279 -1.90 -3.16 -10.56
N SER A 280 -2.80 -2.73 -11.43
CA SER A 280 -4.19 -2.44 -11.06
C SER A 280 -4.89 -3.58 -10.33
N LEU A 281 -4.47 -4.84 -10.51
CA LEU A 281 -5.05 -5.98 -9.82
C LEU A 281 -4.78 -5.95 -8.30
N ALA A 282 -3.59 -5.50 -7.89
CA ALA A 282 -3.28 -5.29 -6.47
C ALA A 282 -3.99 -4.04 -5.92
N MET A 283 -4.19 -3.01 -6.75
CA MET A 283 -4.79 -1.74 -6.32
C MET A 283 -6.31 -1.81 -6.16
N ALA A 284 -7.00 -2.65 -6.94
CA ALA A 284 -8.46 -2.74 -6.92
C ALA A 284 -9.04 -3.08 -5.53
N PRO A 285 -8.58 -4.10 -4.80
CA PRO A 285 -9.00 -4.33 -3.42
C PRO A 285 -8.53 -3.22 -2.48
N GLY A 286 -7.36 -2.60 -2.72
CA GLY A 286 -6.88 -1.44 -2.00
C GLY A 286 -7.82 -0.23 -2.10
N LEU A 287 -8.43 0.00 -3.27
CA LEU A 287 -9.40 1.07 -3.47
C LEU A 287 -10.65 0.87 -2.58
N VAL A 288 -11.09 -0.36 -2.39
CA VAL A 288 -12.22 -0.66 -1.49
C VAL A 288 -11.83 -0.39 -0.03
N ALA A 289 -10.65 -0.85 0.40
CA ALA A 289 -10.14 -0.55 1.74
C ALA A 289 -9.93 0.96 1.96
N GLY A 290 -9.57 1.69 0.90
CA GLY A 290 -9.27 3.13 0.89
C GLY A 290 -10.48 4.06 1.03
N GLN A 291 -11.71 3.54 0.91
CA GLN A 291 -12.90 4.38 1.06
C GLN A 291 -12.95 5.06 2.43
N GLY A 292 -13.02 6.40 2.45
CA GLY A 292 -13.00 7.19 3.69
C GLY A 292 -11.63 7.32 4.37
N ALA A 293 -10.55 6.85 3.76
CA ALA A 293 -9.19 7.08 4.25
C ALA A 293 -8.78 8.57 4.11
N SER A 294 -7.97 9.05 5.04
CA SER A 294 -7.44 10.43 5.03
C SER A 294 -6.38 10.63 3.95
N VAL A 295 -5.62 9.59 3.64
CA VAL A 295 -4.60 9.55 2.59
C VAL A 295 -4.72 8.23 1.83
N VAL A 296 -4.66 8.29 0.50
CA VAL A 296 -4.64 7.13 -0.38
C VAL A 296 -3.36 7.15 -1.20
N ASP A 297 -2.62 6.05 -1.20
CA ASP A 297 -1.35 5.85 -1.89
C ASP A 297 -1.44 4.54 -2.71
N LEU A 298 -2.19 4.61 -3.80
CA LEU A 298 -2.46 3.51 -4.73
C LEU A 298 -1.97 3.86 -6.14
N ASP A 299 -0.83 4.51 -6.22
CA ASP A 299 -0.23 5.00 -7.45
C ASP A 299 0.71 3.97 -8.14
N GLY A 300 0.77 2.74 -7.63
CA GLY A 300 1.63 1.69 -8.18
C GLY A 300 1.57 1.56 -9.71
N PRO A 301 0.37 1.50 -10.35
CA PRO A 301 0.26 1.41 -11.81
C PRO A 301 0.81 2.63 -12.55
N LEU A 302 0.80 3.82 -11.96
CA LEU A 302 1.37 5.03 -12.56
C LEU A 302 2.91 5.01 -12.62
N LEU A 303 3.54 4.13 -11.88
CA LEU A 303 5.00 3.95 -11.86
C LEU A 303 5.47 2.84 -12.81
N LEU A 304 4.55 2.07 -13.39
CA LEU A 304 4.81 0.99 -14.35
C LEU A 304 4.76 1.52 -15.79
N LYS A 305 5.52 0.89 -16.69
CA LYS A 305 5.45 1.17 -18.13
C LYS A 305 4.14 0.72 -18.76
N ASP A 306 3.63 -0.40 -18.27
CA ASP A 306 2.42 -1.04 -18.75
C ASP A 306 1.61 -1.56 -17.56
N ASP A 307 0.31 -1.71 -17.74
CA ASP A 307 -0.61 -2.26 -16.76
C ASP A 307 -1.43 -3.39 -17.39
N ARG A 308 -2.26 -4.04 -16.58
CA ARG A 308 -3.12 -5.14 -16.99
C ARG A 308 -4.23 -4.67 -17.92
N GLU A 309 -4.66 -5.58 -18.79
CA GLU A 309 -5.92 -5.43 -19.50
C GLU A 309 -7.07 -5.17 -18.51
N HIS A 310 -7.93 -4.23 -18.82
CA HIS A 310 -9.01 -3.72 -17.97
C HIS A 310 -8.51 -3.08 -16.65
N GLY A 311 -7.26 -2.56 -16.63
CA GLY A 311 -6.68 -1.87 -15.49
C GLY A 311 -7.54 -0.72 -14.95
N LEU A 312 -7.17 -0.20 -13.79
CA LEU A 312 -7.82 0.97 -13.21
C LEU A 312 -7.63 2.19 -14.13
N GLU A 313 -8.68 2.94 -14.31
CA GLU A 313 -8.59 4.20 -15.03
C GLU A 313 -8.14 5.32 -14.09
N PHE A 314 -7.05 5.99 -14.46
CA PHE A 314 -6.52 7.15 -13.77
C PHE A 314 -6.78 8.43 -14.58
N ILE A 315 -7.45 9.41 -13.96
CA ILE A 315 -7.61 10.75 -14.50
C ILE A 315 -6.82 11.72 -13.61
N GLY A 316 -5.58 12.01 -14.02
CA GLY A 316 -4.62 12.71 -13.16
C GLY A 316 -4.28 11.88 -11.92
N SER A 317 -4.70 12.35 -10.73
CA SER A 317 -4.58 11.61 -9.47
C SER A 317 -5.88 10.92 -9.01
N THR A 318 -6.95 10.98 -9.81
CA THR A 318 -8.20 10.30 -9.48
C THR A 318 -8.17 8.88 -10.02
N ILE A 319 -8.43 7.91 -9.15
CA ILE A 319 -8.60 6.49 -9.49
C ILE A 319 -10.09 6.21 -9.58
N ASN A 320 -10.55 5.74 -10.72
CA ASN A 320 -11.93 5.32 -10.92
C ASN A 320 -12.18 3.92 -10.33
N VAL A 321 -13.45 3.63 -10.06
CA VAL A 321 -13.88 2.35 -9.50
C VAL A 321 -13.54 1.20 -10.45
N PRO A 322 -12.97 0.08 -9.95
CA PRO A 322 -12.57 -1.04 -10.78
C PRO A 322 -13.76 -1.66 -11.54
N SER A 323 -13.51 -2.01 -12.79
CA SER A 323 -14.41 -2.85 -13.59
C SER A 323 -14.47 -4.28 -13.00
N SER A 324 -15.62 -4.97 -13.12
CA SER A 324 -15.72 -6.41 -12.80
C SER A 324 -14.86 -7.30 -13.68
N LEU A 325 -14.40 -6.79 -14.84
CA LEU A 325 -13.43 -7.49 -15.69
C LEU A 325 -12.03 -7.48 -15.09
N LEU A 326 -11.68 -6.48 -14.27
CA LEU A 326 -10.44 -6.45 -13.53
C LEU A 326 -10.55 -7.30 -12.26
N TRP A 327 -11.50 -6.97 -11.37
CA TRP A 327 -11.61 -7.59 -10.06
C TRP A 327 -12.93 -7.25 -9.36
N GLY A 328 -13.45 -8.19 -8.55
CA GLY A 328 -14.61 -7.96 -7.67
C GLY A 328 -15.92 -7.76 -8.43
#